data_fdc1ebcd34f21c6fc1d3e41b2a6abcfe
#
_entry.id   fdc1ebcd34f21c6fc1d3e41b2a6abcfe
#
_cell.length_a   1.000
_cell.length_b   1.000
_cell.length_c   1.000
_cell.angle_alpha   90.00
_cell.angle_beta   90.00
_cell.angle_gamma   90.00
#
_symmetry.space_group_name_H-M   'P 1'
#
loop_
_entity.id
_entity.type
_entity.pdbx_description
1 polymer ?
#
loop_
_entity_poly.entity_id
_entity_poly.type
_entity_poly.pdbx_seq_one_letter_code
_entity_poly.pdbx_strand_id
1 'polypeptide(L)'
;VPSPEPGRDARVTVVVATRDRLHGLARSLPHHDGRVIVVDNGSADGSPAMVRRRFPHVEVVELGENRGATARNLGVHLARTPYVAFADDDSWWAPGALGRAADLFDAHPRLGLLAARVLVGPEERPDPICARMARSPLPVEPGLPGRSVLGFLACGVVVRRDAFLASGGFDDVIFFLGEEERLAADMAAAGWGLCYVPGVVAHHHPSPPRDPRARQALALRNAVLNAVLRRPWRVVARRAVAAARSGDAGRRGLAQAVRRIGPALACRRRLPPAVEAAFAALETPG
;
A
#
# COMPACT_ATOMS: atom_id res chain seq x y z
N VAL A 1 -18.48 31.47 -5.39
CA VAL A 1 -17.83 30.22 -5.00
C VAL A 1 -16.41 30.60 -4.61
N PRO A 2 -15.94 30.38 -3.37
CA PRO A 2 -14.57 30.68 -2.99
C PRO A 2 -13.65 29.85 -3.87
N SER A 3 -12.62 30.47 -4.43
CA SER A 3 -11.55 29.77 -5.16
C SER A 3 -10.93 28.73 -4.25
N PRO A 4 -10.65 27.50 -4.74
CA PRO A 4 -9.99 26.50 -3.90
C PRO A 4 -8.63 27.04 -3.46
N GLU A 5 -8.36 26.96 -2.17
CA GLU A 5 -7.05 27.28 -1.62
C GLU A 5 -5.99 26.44 -2.35
N PRO A 6 -4.85 27.02 -2.74
CA PRO A 6 -3.81 26.30 -3.46
C PRO A 6 -3.31 25.13 -2.61
N GLY A 7 -3.56 23.89 -3.07
CA GLY A 7 -3.12 22.66 -2.44
C GLY A 7 -4.21 21.60 -2.22
N ARG A 8 -5.46 22.00 -2.03
CA ARG A 8 -6.57 21.06 -1.75
C ARG A 8 -7.23 20.56 -3.03
N ASP A 9 -7.04 19.30 -3.38
CA ASP A 9 -7.82 18.66 -4.43
C ASP A 9 -9.05 17.95 -3.84
N ALA A 10 -10.25 18.42 -4.21
CA ALA A 10 -11.51 17.89 -3.70
C ALA A 10 -11.80 16.45 -4.17
N ARG A 11 -11.06 15.95 -5.16
CA ARG A 11 -11.22 14.60 -5.74
C ARG A 11 -10.47 13.53 -4.95
N VAL A 12 -9.58 13.91 -3.99
CA VAL A 12 -8.73 12.96 -3.26
C VAL A 12 -8.98 13.02 -1.76
N THR A 13 -9.10 11.86 -1.14
CA THR A 13 -9.05 11.69 0.32
C THR A 13 -7.76 10.96 0.71
N VAL A 14 -7.03 11.48 1.68
CA VAL A 14 -5.88 10.80 2.27
C VAL A 14 -6.36 9.89 3.39
N VAL A 15 -5.96 8.62 3.36
CA VAL A 15 -6.23 7.63 4.41
C VAL A 15 -4.93 7.26 5.10
N VAL A 16 -4.87 7.52 6.40
CA VAL A 16 -3.72 7.20 7.26
C VAL A 16 -4.12 6.09 8.23
N ALA A 17 -3.46 4.93 8.16
CA ALA A 17 -3.62 3.88 9.17
C ALA A 17 -2.48 4.00 10.19
N THR A 18 -2.82 4.00 11.49
CA THR A 18 -1.84 4.22 12.56
C THR A 18 -2.06 3.30 13.74
N ARG A 19 -0.99 3.09 14.52
CA ARG A 19 -1.07 2.44 15.84
C ARG A 19 0.11 2.83 16.72
N ASP A 20 -0.18 3.45 17.88
CA ASP A 20 0.83 3.87 18.87
C ASP A 20 1.93 4.74 18.25
N ARG A 21 1.54 5.80 17.52
CA ARG A 21 2.42 6.69 16.76
C ARG A 21 2.09 8.17 16.94
N LEU A 22 1.75 8.57 18.16
CA LEU A 22 1.38 9.95 18.50
C LEU A 22 2.35 10.99 17.93
N HIS A 23 3.65 10.79 18.11
CA HIS A 23 4.66 11.74 17.63
C HIS A 23 4.81 11.73 16.10
N GLY A 24 4.60 10.58 15.44
CA GLY A 24 4.59 10.47 13.98
C GLY A 24 3.47 11.30 13.40
N LEU A 25 2.23 11.03 13.84
CA LEU A 25 1.03 11.78 13.41
C LEU A 25 1.16 13.29 13.68
N ALA A 26 1.69 13.68 14.85
CA ALA A 26 1.86 15.09 15.17
C ALA A 26 2.79 15.84 14.21
N ARG A 27 3.71 15.12 13.55
CA ARG A 27 4.65 15.66 12.55
C ARG A 27 4.08 15.56 11.14
N SER A 28 3.46 14.44 10.76
CA SER A 28 3.02 14.20 9.38
C SER A 28 1.71 14.93 9.03
N LEU A 29 0.72 14.96 9.96
CA LEU A 29 -0.59 15.53 9.68
C LEU A 29 -0.59 16.99 9.22
N PRO A 30 0.29 17.90 9.71
CA PRO A 30 0.35 19.27 9.21
C PRO A 30 0.73 19.41 7.73
N HIS A 31 1.32 18.37 7.13
CA HIS A 31 1.73 18.36 5.73
C HIS A 31 0.67 17.83 4.77
N HIS A 32 -0.47 17.32 5.29
CA HIS A 32 -1.55 16.86 4.43
C HIS A 32 -2.52 17.98 4.10
N ASP A 33 -2.57 18.32 2.82
CA ASP A 33 -3.56 19.23 2.27
C ASP A 33 -4.83 18.46 1.89
N GLY A 34 -6.00 18.92 2.31
CA GLY A 34 -7.28 18.36 1.92
C GLY A 34 -7.96 17.48 2.97
N ARG A 35 -8.78 16.54 2.50
CA ARG A 35 -9.54 15.64 3.38
C ARG A 35 -8.65 14.50 3.86
N VAL A 36 -8.57 14.32 5.18
CA VAL A 36 -7.80 13.25 5.83
C VAL A 36 -8.70 12.41 6.72
N ILE A 37 -8.59 11.10 6.60
CA ILE A 37 -9.19 10.11 7.49
C ILE A 37 -8.06 9.34 8.17
N VAL A 38 -7.96 9.47 9.48
CA VAL A 38 -7.05 8.67 10.31
C VAL A 38 -7.81 7.47 10.84
N VAL A 39 -7.37 6.26 10.51
CA VAL A 39 -7.91 5.01 11.03
C VAL A 39 -6.97 4.46 12.09
N ASP A 40 -7.40 4.51 13.32
CA ASP A 40 -6.62 4.07 14.47
C ASP A 40 -6.81 2.58 14.74
N ASN A 41 -5.73 1.84 14.70
CA ASN A 41 -5.66 0.39 14.92
C ASN A 41 -5.57 0.00 16.42
N GLY A 42 -6.34 0.68 17.29
CA GLY A 42 -6.34 0.40 18.72
C GLY A 42 -5.09 0.90 19.43
N SER A 43 -4.79 2.19 19.28
CA SER A 43 -3.69 2.85 20.00
C SER A 43 -3.99 3.03 21.47
N ALA A 44 -2.96 2.88 22.31
CA ALA A 44 -3.00 3.12 23.76
C ALA A 44 -2.21 4.37 24.18
N ASP A 45 -1.54 5.05 23.25
CA ASP A 45 -0.63 6.19 23.50
C ASP A 45 -1.33 7.55 23.47
N GLY A 46 -2.66 7.59 23.32
CA GLY A 46 -3.43 8.83 23.21
C GLY A 46 -3.44 9.47 21.82
N SER A 47 -2.97 8.77 20.78
CA SER A 47 -2.98 9.23 19.38
C SER A 47 -4.35 9.76 18.93
N PRO A 48 -5.49 9.07 19.10
CA PRO A 48 -6.79 9.56 18.66
C PRO A 48 -7.20 10.87 19.31
N ALA A 49 -7.02 10.98 20.63
CA ALA A 49 -7.36 12.19 21.40
C ALA A 49 -6.48 13.38 20.97
N MET A 50 -5.19 13.14 20.71
CA MET A 50 -4.28 14.18 20.24
C MET A 50 -4.73 14.68 18.84
N VAL A 51 -5.08 13.79 17.92
CA VAL A 51 -5.50 14.18 16.57
C VAL A 51 -6.78 15.01 16.64
N ARG A 52 -7.81 14.58 17.36
CA ARG A 52 -9.06 15.35 17.50
C ARG A 52 -8.85 16.75 18.10
N ARG A 53 -7.95 16.86 19.08
CA ARG A 53 -7.66 18.15 19.71
C ARG A 53 -6.86 19.10 18.81
N ARG A 54 -5.82 18.61 18.14
CA ARG A 54 -4.89 19.45 17.36
C ARG A 54 -5.30 19.63 15.89
N PHE A 55 -6.05 18.70 15.34
CA PHE A 55 -6.43 18.66 13.92
C PHE A 55 -7.94 18.39 13.78
N PRO A 56 -8.81 19.34 14.21
CA PRO A 56 -10.26 19.13 14.24
C PRO A 56 -10.90 18.90 12.86
N HIS A 57 -10.19 19.21 11.79
CA HIS A 57 -10.60 18.95 10.41
C HIS A 57 -10.29 17.52 9.93
N VAL A 58 -9.52 16.75 10.70
CA VAL A 58 -9.18 15.35 10.40
C VAL A 58 -10.26 14.44 11.01
N GLU A 59 -10.82 13.57 10.16
CA GLU A 59 -11.74 12.54 10.61
C GLU A 59 -10.96 11.41 11.29
N VAL A 60 -11.33 11.04 12.53
CA VAL A 60 -10.66 9.97 13.29
C VAL A 60 -11.62 8.84 13.55
N VAL A 61 -11.26 7.64 13.10
CA VAL A 61 -12.01 6.41 13.29
C VAL A 61 -11.19 5.42 14.10
N GLU A 62 -11.72 5.01 15.26
CA GLU A 62 -11.07 4.07 16.17
C GLU A 62 -11.62 2.65 15.96
N LEU A 63 -10.75 1.68 15.72
CA LEU A 63 -11.14 0.26 15.56
C LEU A 63 -11.21 -0.51 16.87
N GLY A 64 -10.59 0.01 17.93
CA GLY A 64 -10.47 -0.69 19.22
C GLY A 64 -9.53 -1.90 19.21
N GLU A 65 -9.13 -2.38 18.04
CA GLU A 65 -8.23 -3.52 17.85
C GLU A 65 -7.30 -3.31 16.67
N ASN A 66 -6.20 -4.07 16.62
CA ASN A 66 -5.27 -4.02 15.50
C ASN A 66 -5.71 -4.95 14.35
N ARG A 67 -6.14 -4.36 13.25
CA ARG A 67 -6.51 -5.05 12.00
C ARG A 67 -5.43 -4.99 10.91
N GLY A 68 -4.23 -4.51 11.25
CA GLY A 68 -3.14 -4.38 10.28
C GLY A 68 -3.50 -3.49 9.10
N ALA A 69 -3.15 -3.91 7.88
CA ALA A 69 -3.40 -3.14 6.66
C ALA A 69 -4.89 -2.97 6.32
N THR A 70 -5.76 -3.90 6.77
CA THR A 70 -7.20 -3.83 6.48
C THR A 70 -7.90 -2.65 7.15
N ALA A 71 -7.28 -2.01 8.12
CA ALA A 71 -7.72 -0.71 8.63
C ALA A 71 -7.89 0.33 7.51
N ARG A 72 -7.00 0.32 6.51
CA ARG A 72 -7.12 1.21 5.34
C ARG A 72 -8.39 0.96 4.53
N ASN A 73 -8.91 -0.28 4.49
CA ASN A 73 -10.17 -0.59 3.81
C ASN A 73 -11.33 0.23 4.37
N LEU A 74 -11.40 0.37 5.70
CA LEU A 74 -12.44 1.20 6.33
C LEU A 74 -12.30 2.67 5.91
N GLY A 75 -11.08 3.20 5.90
CA GLY A 75 -10.82 4.56 5.41
C GLY A 75 -11.29 4.75 3.96
N VAL A 76 -11.05 3.77 3.08
CA VAL A 76 -11.53 3.80 1.68
C VAL A 76 -13.06 3.73 1.61
N HIS A 77 -13.71 2.94 2.46
CA HIS A 77 -15.17 2.88 2.52
C HIS A 77 -15.80 4.21 2.94
N LEU A 78 -15.20 4.90 3.90
CA LEU A 78 -15.65 6.20 4.41
C LEU A 78 -15.32 7.35 3.46
N ALA A 79 -14.27 7.23 2.66
CA ALA A 79 -13.92 8.21 1.64
C ALA A 79 -15.07 8.37 0.63
N ARG A 80 -15.43 9.63 0.34
CA ARG A 80 -16.50 9.97 -0.63
C ARG A 80 -15.95 10.51 -1.95
N THR A 81 -14.64 10.57 -2.06
CA THR A 81 -13.92 11.05 -3.23
C THR A 81 -13.65 9.92 -4.20
N PRO A 82 -13.53 10.18 -5.52
CA PRO A 82 -13.24 9.15 -6.51
C PRO A 82 -11.84 8.53 -6.34
N TYR A 83 -10.90 9.24 -5.72
CA TYR A 83 -9.54 8.78 -5.52
C TYR A 83 -9.17 8.78 -4.04
N VAL A 84 -8.36 7.79 -3.64
CA VAL A 84 -7.86 7.66 -2.28
C VAL A 84 -6.34 7.55 -2.32
N ALA A 85 -5.67 8.42 -1.60
CA ALA A 85 -4.23 8.36 -1.38
C ALA A 85 -3.95 7.73 -0.02
N PHE A 86 -3.03 6.76 0.03
CA PHE A 86 -2.60 6.24 1.32
C PHE A 86 -1.38 6.99 1.83
N ALA A 87 -1.30 7.11 3.13
CA ALA A 87 -0.12 7.57 3.85
C ALA A 87 0.04 6.74 5.14
N ASP A 88 1.27 6.69 5.64
CA ASP A 88 1.58 6.17 6.97
C ASP A 88 1.67 7.33 7.97
N ASP A 89 1.72 7.04 9.25
CA ASP A 89 1.82 8.05 10.31
C ASP A 89 3.13 8.88 10.28
N ASP A 90 4.08 8.51 9.43
CA ASP A 90 5.38 9.15 9.22
C ASP A 90 5.63 9.49 7.74
N SER A 91 4.57 9.62 6.95
CA SER A 91 4.66 9.99 5.53
C SER A 91 3.62 11.07 5.15
N TRP A 92 3.86 11.78 4.04
CA TRP A 92 2.95 12.79 3.48
C TRP A 92 3.18 13.00 1.99
N TRP A 93 2.25 13.67 1.35
CA TRP A 93 2.32 13.99 -0.08
C TRP A 93 2.96 15.36 -0.31
N ALA A 94 3.80 15.46 -1.33
CA ALA A 94 4.37 16.75 -1.74
C ALA A 94 3.27 17.72 -2.21
N PRO A 95 3.47 19.05 -2.07
CA PRO A 95 2.51 20.04 -2.54
C PRO A 95 2.13 19.82 -4.01
N GLY A 96 0.82 19.82 -4.32
CA GLY A 96 0.28 19.60 -5.65
C GLY A 96 0.36 18.15 -6.18
N ALA A 97 0.96 17.20 -5.46
CA ALA A 97 1.08 15.81 -5.90
C ALA A 97 -0.28 15.12 -6.05
N LEU A 98 -1.20 15.37 -5.13
CA LEU A 98 -2.54 14.78 -5.16
C LEU A 98 -3.39 15.31 -6.31
N GLY A 99 -3.32 16.61 -6.61
CA GLY A 99 -3.98 17.20 -7.77
C GLY A 99 -3.47 16.60 -9.08
N ARG A 100 -2.14 16.49 -9.22
CA ARG A 100 -1.52 15.83 -10.38
C ARG A 100 -1.96 14.38 -10.51
N ALA A 101 -2.04 13.64 -9.41
CA ALA A 101 -2.53 12.26 -9.42
C ALA A 101 -3.99 12.19 -9.89
N ALA A 102 -4.86 13.08 -9.38
CA ALA A 102 -6.26 13.15 -9.79
C ALA A 102 -6.42 13.45 -11.29
N ASP A 103 -5.66 14.41 -11.83
CA ASP A 103 -5.65 14.74 -13.25
C ASP A 103 -5.27 13.53 -14.11
N LEU A 104 -4.28 12.75 -13.68
CA LEU A 104 -3.88 11.52 -14.36
C LEU A 104 -4.97 10.45 -14.32
N PHE A 105 -5.65 10.29 -13.19
CA PHE A 105 -6.79 9.37 -13.11
C PHE A 105 -7.96 9.80 -13.98
N ASP A 106 -8.25 11.10 -14.08
CA ASP A 106 -9.31 11.62 -14.95
C ASP A 106 -8.97 11.40 -16.43
N ALA A 107 -7.69 11.61 -16.80
CA ALA A 107 -7.23 11.42 -18.18
C ALA A 107 -7.10 9.92 -18.57
N HIS A 108 -6.98 9.00 -17.59
CA HIS A 108 -6.74 7.59 -17.83
C HIS A 108 -7.78 6.71 -17.12
N PRO A 109 -8.95 6.45 -17.69
CA PRO A 109 -10.06 5.71 -17.03
C PRO A 109 -9.70 4.27 -16.62
N ARG A 110 -8.73 3.64 -17.31
CA ARG A 110 -8.24 2.29 -16.96
C ARG A 110 -7.22 2.29 -15.81
N LEU A 111 -6.73 3.46 -15.40
CA LEU A 111 -5.80 3.57 -14.28
C LEU A 111 -6.53 3.25 -12.98
N GLY A 112 -6.17 2.15 -12.34
CA GLY A 112 -6.69 1.73 -11.04
C GLY A 112 -5.77 2.11 -9.89
N LEU A 113 -4.44 2.12 -10.14
CA LEU A 113 -3.43 2.39 -9.12
C LEU A 113 -2.25 3.18 -9.70
N LEU A 114 -1.86 4.23 -9.01
CA LEU A 114 -0.70 5.07 -9.29
C LEU A 114 0.30 4.95 -8.14
N ALA A 115 1.47 4.35 -8.41
CA ALA A 115 2.59 4.34 -7.48
C ALA A 115 3.45 5.58 -7.68
N ALA A 116 3.67 6.33 -6.61
CA ALA A 116 4.43 7.58 -6.61
C ALA A 116 5.93 7.34 -6.38
N ARG A 117 6.73 8.37 -6.64
CA ARG A 117 8.09 8.44 -6.13
C ARG A 117 8.05 8.72 -4.64
N VAL A 118 8.67 7.86 -3.85
CA VAL A 118 8.82 8.05 -2.40
C VAL A 118 10.22 8.56 -2.09
N LEU A 119 10.30 9.68 -1.40
CA LEU A 119 11.53 10.29 -0.90
C LEU A 119 11.68 9.98 0.59
N VAL A 120 12.82 9.42 0.97
CA VAL A 120 13.04 8.88 2.32
C VAL A 120 14.01 9.74 3.11
N GLY A 121 13.60 10.03 4.35
CA GLY A 121 14.40 10.75 5.33
C GLY A 121 14.54 12.24 5.02
N PRO A 122 15.24 12.98 5.89
CA PRO A 122 15.47 14.42 5.72
C PRO A 122 16.33 14.76 4.50
N GLU A 123 17.14 13.81 4.01
CA GLU A 123 17.94 13.96 2.78
C GLU A 123 17.14 13.71 1.50
N GLU A 124 15.87 13.35 1.62
CA GLU A 124 14.94 13.12 0.50
C GLU A 124 15.50 12.17 -0.57
N ARG A 125 16.15 11.08 -0.14
CA ARG A 125 16.69 10.09 -1.06
C ARG A 125 15.55 9.22 -1.62
N PRO A 126 15.51 8.99 -2.94
CA PRO A 126 14.51 8.07 -3.49
C PRO A 126 14.60 6.68 -2.83
N ASP A 127 13.46 6.14 -2.42
CA ASP A 127 13.40 4.75 -1.94
C ASP A 127 13.92 3.81 -3.04
N PRO A 128 14.73 2.78 -2.70
CA PRO A 128 15.26 1.83 -3.68
C PRO A 128 14.19 1.15 -4.54
N ILE A 129 12.96 1.01 -4.06
CA ILE A 129 11.84 0.45 -4.83
C ILE A 129 11.49 1.34 -6.02
N CYS A 130 11.68 2.68 -5.92
CA CYS A 130 11.42 3.61 -7.01
C CYS A 130 12.29 3.31 -8.23
N ALA A 131 13.58 2.99 -8.02
CA ALA A 131 14.46 2.58 -9.10
C ALA A 131 14.05 1.24 -9.73
N ARG A 132 13.53 0.31 -8.93
CA ARG A 132 12.98 -0.97 -9.44
C ARG A 132 11.72 -0.74 -10.25
N MET A 133 10.80 0.10 -9.78
CA MET A 133 9.56 0.46 -10.50
C MET A 133 9.87 1.18 -11.82
N ALA A 134 10.83 2.11 -11.82
CA ALA A 134 11.25 2.82 -13.02
C ALA A 134 11.88 1.90 -14.09
N ARG A 135 12.53 0.80 -13.66
CA ARG A 135 13.14 -0.22 -14.52
C ARG A 135 12.31 -1.48 -14.65
N SER A 136 11.01 -1.43 -14.28
CA SER A 136 10.13 -2.59 -14.42
C SER A 136 10.24 -3.19 -15.83
N PRO A 137 10.43 -4.51 -16.00
CA PRO A 137 10.46 -5.17 -17.31
C PRO A 137 9.08 -5.25 -17.97
N LEU A 138 8.03 -4.87 -17.24
CA LEU A 138 6.67 -4.88 -17.77
C LEU A 138 6.50 -3.78 -18.85
N PRO A 139 5.64 -4.02 -19.85
CA PRO A 139 5.42 -3.04 -20.91
C PRO A 139 4.78 -1.76 -20.37
N VAL A 140 5.02 -0.67 -21.07
CA VAL A 140 4.17 0.53 -20.93
C VAL A 140 2.88 0.25 -21.69
N GLU A 141 1.79 0.09 -20.97
CA GLU A 141 0.50 -0.18 -21.61
C GLU A 141 -0.06 1.09 -22.28
N PRO A 142 -0.62 0.97 -23.49
CA PRO A 142 -1.30 2.10 -24.13
C PRO A 142 -2.42 2.64 -23.24
N GLY A 143 -2.45 3.97 -23.10
CA GLY A 143 -3.45 4.65 -22.28
C GLY A 143 -3.16 4.67 -20.78
N LEU A 144 -1.96 4.26 -20.33
CA LEU A 144 -1.50 4.48 -18.96
C LEU A 144 -0.40 5.56 -18.92
N PRO A 145 -0.33 6.38 -17.84
CA PRO A 145 0.58 7.53 -17.76
C PRO A 145 2.02 7.15 -17.38
N GLY A 146 2.32 5.89 -17.16
CA GLY A 146 3.62 5.45 -16.68
C GLY A 146 3.89 3.98 -16.92
N ARG A 147 5.06 3.53 -16.47
CA ARG A 147 5.50 2.12 -16.60
C ARG A 147 4.68 1.21 -15.70
N SER A 148 4.23 0.07 -16.26
CA SER A 148 3.44 -0.90 -15.52
C SER A 148 4.22 -1.52 -14.37
N VAL A 149 3.56 -1.69 -13.22
CA VAL A 149 4.12 -2.28 -12.01
C VAL A 149 3.12 -3.25 -11.37
N LEU A 150 3.62 -4.25 -10.62
CA LEU A 150 2.80 -5.16 -9.80
C LEU A 150 3.30 -5.16 -8.33
N GLY A 151 3.75 -4.00 -7.88
CA GLY A 151 4.17 -3.72 -6.51
C GLY A 151 4.33 -2.22 -6.32
N PHE A 152 4.16 -1.77 -5.10
CA PHE A 152 4.21 -0.35 -4.72
C PHE A 152 4.57 -0.23 -3.24
N LEU A 153 4.71 1.00 -2.73
CA LEU A 153 4.77 1.29 -1.30
C LEU A 153 3.44 1.85 -0.84
N ALA A 154 2.86 1.30 0.22
CA ALA A 154 1.56 1.74 0.72
C ALA A 154 1.53 3.23 1.09
N CYS A 155 2.65 3.79 1.59
CA CYS A 155 2.77 5.21 1.93
C CYS A 155 2.96 6.15 0.72
N GLY A 156 3.01 5.61 -0.50
CA GLY A 156 3.23 6.37 -1.74
C GLY A 156 2.34 5.85 -2.88
N VAL A 157 1.07 5.61 -2.63
CA VAL A 157 0.13 5.11 -3.63
C VAL A 157 -1.19 5.85 -3.60
N VAL A 158 -1.72 6.14 -4.77
CA VAL A 158 -3.09 6.62 -4.98
C VAL A 158 -3.87 5.56 -5.74
N VAL A 159 -5.10 5.30 -5.33
CA VAL A 159 -5.97 4.31 -5.96
C VAL A 159 -7.28 4.96 -6.43
N ARG A 160 -7.82 4.46 -7.54
CA ARG A 160 -9.21 4.68 -7.88
C ARG A 160 -10.08 3.93 -6.88
N ARG A 161 -10.94 4.64 -6.14
CA ARG A 161 -11.73 4.08 -5.04
C ARG A 161 -12.53 2.86 -5.47
N ASP A 162 -13.25 2.95 -6.57
CA ASP A 162 -14.11 1.87 -7.05
C ASP A 162 -13.29 0.65 -7.49
N ALA A 163 -12.13 0.86 -8.11
CA ALA A 163 -11.21 -0.22 -8.48
C ALA A 163 -10.67 -0.96 -7.24
N PHE A 164 -10.29 -0.21 -6.20
CA PHE A 164 -9.85 -0.77 -4.93
C PHE A 164 -10.94 -1.62 -4.26
N LEU A 165 -12.15 -1.08 -4.16
CA LEU A 165 -13.28 -1.76 -3.53
C LEU A 165 -13.70 -3.01 -4.32
N ALA A 166 -13.80 -2.91 -5.64
CA ALA A 166 -14.15 -4.03 -6.52
C ALA A 166 -13.09 -5.15 -6.47
N SER A 167 -11.82 -4.83 -6.21
CA SER A 167 -10.74 -5.80 -6.05
C SER A 167 -10.66 -6.41 -4.64
N GLY A 168 -11.54 -6.00 -3.71
CA GLY A 168 -11.63 -6.52 -2.35
C GLY A 168 -10.66 -5.87 -1.35
N GLY A 169 -9.87 -4.87 -1.77
CA GLY A 169 -8.95 -4.15 -0.89
C GLY A 169 -7.82 -5.01 -0.31
N PHE A 170 -7.32 -4.62 0.84
CA PHE A 170 -6.31 -5.38 1.59
C PHE A 170 -6.93 -6.60 2.28
N ASP A 171 -6.16 -7.68 2.39
CA ASP A 171 -6.61 -9.00 2.81
C ASP A 171 -6.19 -9.32 4.26
N ASP A 172 -7.11 -9.87 5.06
CA ASP A 172 -6.86 -10.24 6.46
C ASP A 172 -5.84 -11.38 6.62
N VAL A 173 -5.70 -12.25 5.61
CA VAL A 173 -4.76 -13.39 5.66
C VAL A 173 -3.33 -12.87 5.71
N ILE A 174 -3.01 -11.82 4.95
CA ILE A 174 -1.68 -11.19 4.92
C ILE A 174 -1.47 -10.33 6.15
N PHE A 175 -2.47 -9.58 6.58
CA PHE A 175 -2.49 -8.69 7.73
C PHE A 175 -1.59 -7.46 7.60
N PHE A 176 -0.27 -7.61 7.41
CA PHE A 176 0.71 -6.52 7.31
C PHE A 176 2.01 -7.02 6.68
N LEU A 177 2.68 -6.20 5.87
CA LEU A 177 3.86 -6.48 5.02
C LEU A 177 3.58 -7.47 3.89
N GLY A 178 3.57 -6.96 2.65
CA GLY A 178 3.32 -7.72 1.43
C GLY A 178 1.84 -7.76 1.01
N GLU A 179 0.98 -6.98 1.68
CA GLU A 179 -0.38 -6.71 1.26
C GLU A 179 -0.45 -6.00 -0.09
N GLU A 180 0.59 -5.25 -0.41
CA GLU A 180 0.72 -4.52 -1.69
C GLU A 180 0.81 -5.48 -2.88
N GLU A 181 1.58 -6.58 -2.76
CA GLU A 181 1.67 -7.62 -3.79
C GLU A 181 0.30 -8.26 -4.04
N ARG A 182 -0.44 -8.51 -2.96
CA ARG A 182 -1.76 -9.11 -3.02
C ARG A 182 -2.77 -8.20 -3.72
N LEU A 183 -2.84 -6.93 -3.32
CA LEU A 183 -3.72 -5.94 -3.92
C LEU A 183 -3.38 -5.71 -5.38
N ALA A 184 -2.09 -5.54 -5.72
CA ALA A 184 -1.65 -5.36 -7.09
C ALA A 184 -2.05 -6.55 -7.98
N ALA A 185 -1.91 -7.78 -7.47
CA ALA A 185 -2.31 -8.99 -8.18
C ALA A 185 -3.81 -9.02 -8.51
N ASP A 186 -4.66 -8.65 -7.54
CA ASP A 186 -6.10 -8.67 -7.72
C ASP A 186 -6.61 -7.55 -8.61
N MET A 187 -6.06 -6.34 -8.47
CA MET A 187 -6.39 -5.24 -9.36
C MET A 187 -6.00 -5.53 -10.80
N ALA A 188 -4.80 -6.08 -11.03
CA ALA A 188 -4.36 -6.49 -12.36
C ALA A 188 -5.22 -7.63 -12.93
N ALA A 189 -5.61 -8.61 -12.09
CA ALA A 189 -6.52 -9.68 -12.49
C ALA A 189 -7.94 -9.19 -12.84
N ALA A 190 -8.36 -8.06 -12.24
CA ALA A 190 -9.61 -7.37 -12.57
C ALA A 190 -9.48 -6.47 -13.83
N GLY A 191 -8.32 -6.40 -14.48
CA GLY A 191 -8.08 -5.63 -15.70
C GLY A 191 -7.73 -4.15 -15.48
N TRP A 192 -7.45 -3.75 -14.24
CA TRP A 192 -7.00 -2.41 -13.95
C TRP A 192 -5.53 -2.20 -14.28
N GLY A 193 -5.21 -1.02 -14.82
CA GLY A 193 -3.83 -0.59 -15.02
C GLY A 193 -3.20 -0.12 -13.70
N LEU A 194 -1.98 -0.55 -13.46
CA LEU A 194 -1.16 -0.12 -12.33
C LEU A 194 0.15 0.42 -12.85
N CYS A 195 0.51 1.65 -12.54
CA CYS A 195 1.73 2.24 -13.07
C CYS A 195 2.52 3.08 -12.05
N TYR A 196 3.80 3.20 -12.30
CA TYR A 196 4.71 4.09 -11.58
C TYR A 196 4.80 5.44 -12.29
N VAL A 197 4.56 6.52 -11.54
CA VAL A 197 4.61 7.89 -12.03
C VAL A 197 5.57 8.72 -11.17
N PRO A 198 6.82 8.90 -11.58
CA PRO A 198 7.83 9.60 -10.77
C PRO A 198 7.55 11.10 -10.58
N GLY A 199 6.66 11.68 -11.37
CA GLY A 199 6.23 13.08 -11.23
C GLY A 199 5.23 13.32 -10.09
N VAL A 200 4.66 12.26 -9.50
CA VAL A 200 3.88 12.31 -8.26
C VAL A 200 4.79 11.90 -7.11
N VAL A 201 4.89 12.72 -6.07
CA VAL A 201 5.90 12.55 -5.01
C VAL A 201 5.24 12.44 -3.64
N ALA A 202 5.72 11.51 -2.84
CA ALA A 202 5.43 11.38 -1.41
C ALA A 202 6.74 11.40 -0.60
N HIS A 203 6.68 11.89 0.63
CA HIS A 203 7.78 11.90 1.59
C HIS A 203 7.53 10.82 2.64
N HIS A 204 8.58 10.14 3.07
CA HIS A 204 8.51 9.10 4.10
C HIS A 204 9.70 9.23 5.05
N HIS A 205 9.42 9.47 6.32
CA HIS A 205 10.42 9.57 7.38
C HIS A 205 10.31 8.38 8.35
N PRO A 206 10.68 7.16 7.91
CA PRO A 206 10.40 5.93 8.64
C PRO A 206 11.11 5.93 10.00
N SER A 207 10.34 5.55 11.01
CA SER A 207 10.93 5.20 12.30
C SER A 207 11.58 3.82 12.23
N PRO A 208 12.69 3.58 12.95
CA PRO A 208 13.31 2.27 13.02
C PRO A 208 12.31 1.18 13.42
N PRO A 209 12.37 -0.01 12.82
CA PRO A 209 11.48 -1.11 13.19
C PRO A 209 11.76 -1.54 14.64
N ARG A 210 10.70 -1.74 15.42
CA ARG A 210 10.79 -2.19 16.82
C ARG A 210 11.48 -3.54 16.96
N ASP A 211 11.24 -4.48 16.03
CA ASP A 211 11.87 -5.81 15.96
C ASP A 211 12.15 -6.19 14.49
N PRO A 212 13.38 -5.99 14.01
CA PRO A 212 13.76 -6.34 12.65
C PRO A 212 13.63 -7.84 12.33
N ARG A 213 13.88 -8.73 13.31
CA ARG A 213 13.80 -10.20 13.11
C ARG A 213 12.35 -10.65 12.97
N ALA A 214 11.45 -10.13 13.80
CA ALA A 214 10.01 -10.39 13.67
C ALA A 214 9.47 -9.84 12.35
N ARG A 215 9.92 -8.66 11.92
CA ARG A 215 9.55 -8.07 10.61
C ARG A 215 10.00 -8.95 9.45
N GLN A 216 11.23 -9.48 9.49
CA GLN A 216 11.74 -10.40 8.47
C GLN A 216 10.94 -11.70 8.42
N ALA A 217 10.64 -12.31 9.58
CA ALA A 217 9.83 -13.53 9.65
C ALA A 217 8.42 -13.30 9.08
N LEU A 218 7.82 -12.13 9.37
CA LEU A 218 6.52 -11.73 8.85
C LEU A 218 6.54 -11.57 7.32
N ALA A 219 7.55 -10.93 6.78
CA ALA A 219 7.72 -10.78 5.33
C ALA A 219 7.85 -12.13 4.62
N LEU A 220 8.67 -13.05 5.16
CA LEU A 220 8.82 -14.40 4.62
C LEU A 220 7.53 -15.22 4.71
N ARG A 221 6.79 -15.14 5.83
CA ARG A 221 5.46 -15.71 5.97
C ARG A 221 4.54 -15.25 4.84
N ASN A 222 4.47 -13.94 4.64
CA ASN A 222 3.54 -13.33 3.70
C ASN A 222 3.92 -13.60 2.25
N ALA A 223 5.20 -13.68 1.93
CA ALA A 223 5.65 -14.11 0.61
C ALA A 223 5.13 -15.52 0.26
N VAL A 224 5.14 -16.45 1.22
CA VAL A 224 4.58 -17.80 1.03
C VAL A 224 3.05 -17.74 0.92
N LEU A 225 2.37 -17.02 1.81
CA LEU A 225 0.91 -16.92 1.81
C LEU A 225 0.37 -16.22 0.55
N ASN A 226 1.02 -15.18 0.05
CA ASN A 226 0.68 -14.54 -1.23
C ASN A 226 0.77 -15.54 -2.39
N ALA A 227 1.80 -16.37 -2.39
CA ALA A 227 1.90 -17.43 -3.39
C ALA A 227 0.78 -18.48 -3.24
N VAL A 228 0.45 -18.89 -2.03
CA VAL A 228 -0.71 -19.79 -1.77
C VAL A 228 -2.00 -19.17 -2.27
N LEU A 229 -2.24 -17.92 -1.98
CA LEU A 229 -3.47 -17.22 -2.35
C LEU A 229 -3.64 -17.08 -3.86
N ARG A 230 -2.55 -16.84 -4.64
CA ARG A 230 -2.66 -16.38 -6.03
C ARG A 230 -1.82 -17.13 -7.04
N ARG A 231 -0.70 -17.72 -6.66
CA ARG A 231 0.30 -18.21 -7.61
C ARG A 231 0.23 -19.75 -7.81
N PRO A 232 0.83 -20.30 -8.87
CA PRO A 232 0.98 -21.74 -9.05
C PRO A 232 1.76 -22.40 -7.91
N TRP A 233 1.50 -23.70 -7.65
CA TRP A 233 2.15 -24.44 -6.57
C TRP A 233 3.68 -24.49 -6.69
N ARG A 234 4.23 -24.44 -7.90
CA ARG A 234 5.69 -24.33 -8.12
C ARG A 234 6.28 -23.06 -7.48
N VAL A 235 5.54 -21.93 -7.53
CA VAL A 235 5.95 -20.67 -6.90
C VAL A 235 5.84 -20.78 -5.38
N VAL A 236 4.80 -21.41 -4.87
CA VAL A 236 4.64 -21.69 -3.44
C VAL A 236 5.82 -22.50 -2.92
N ALA A 237 6.17 -23.60 -3.59
CA ALA A 237 7.31 -24.44 -3.22
C ALA A 237 8.63 -23.66 -3.24
N ARG A 238 8.88 -22.87 -4.30
CA ARG A 238 10.09 -22.04 -4.41
C ARG A 238 10.19 -21.02 -3.26
N ARG A 239 9.10 -20.30 -2.94
CA ARG A 239 9.07 -19.31 -1.84
C ARG A 239 9.22 -20.00 -0.47
N ALA A 240 8.62 -21.17 -0.28
CA ALA A 240 8.78 -21.94 0.95
C ALA A 240 10.23 -22.41 1.14
N VAL A 241 10.88 -22.91 0.08
CA VAL A 241 12.30 -23.30 0.12
C VAL A 241 13.20 -22.08 0.39
N ALA A 242 12.94 -20.94 -0.25
CA ALA A 242 13.68 -19.70 0.00
C ALA A 242 13.52 -19.25 1.47
N ALA A 243 12.32 -19.30 2.01
CA ALA A 243 12.07 -19.02 3.43
C ALA A 243 12.82 -20.00 4.33
N ALA A 244 12.79 -21.32 4.07
CA ALA A 244 13.50 -22.31 4.85
C ALA A 244 15.02 -22.05 4.92
N ARG A 245 15.60 -21.55 3.82
CA ARG A 245 17.02 -21.19 3.73
C ARG A 245 17.39 -19.86 4.41
N SER A 246 16.41 -19.08 4.84
CA SER A 246 16.61 -17.78 5.49
C SER A 246 16.83 -17.88 7.02
N GLY A 247 17.30 -19.01 7.52
CA GLY A 247 17.65 -19.21 8.92
C GLY A 247 16.44 -19.16 9.86
N ASP A 248 16.62 -18.64 11.08
CA ASP A 248 15.60 -18.63 12.13
C ASP A 248 14.37 -17.81 11.75
N ALA A 249 14.56 -16.66 11.12
CA ALA A 249 13.45 -15.83 10.66
C ALA A 249 12.58 -16.59 9.64
N GLY A 250 13.21 -17.34 8.74
CA GLY A 250 12.51 -18.18 7.77
C GLY A 250 11.74 -19.33 8.40
N ARG A 251 12.34 -20.06 9.35
CA ARG A 251 11.64 -21.11 10.09
C ARG A 251 10.42 -20.59 10.86
N ARG A 252 10.57 -19.44 11.53
CA ARG A 252 9.46 -18.76 12.22
C ARG A 252 8.37 -18.32 11.24
N GLY A 253 8.75 -17.74 10.10
CA GLY A 253 7.83 -17.33 9.05
C GLY A 253 7.02 -18.51 8.49
N LEU A 254 7.67 -19.64 8.20
CA LEU A 254 7.00 -20.87 7.73
C LEU A 254 6.03 -21.44 8.78
N ALA A 255 6.44 -21.53 10.04
CA ALA A 255 5.57 -22.01 11.12
C ALA A 255 4.31 -21.12 11.26
N GLN A 256 4.48 -19.80 11.11
CA GLN A 256 3.35 -18.86 11.10
C GLN A 256 2.49 -18.99 9.83
N ALA A 257 3.08 -19.29 8.67
CA ALA A 257 2.34 -19.51 7.43
C ALA A 257 1.45 -20.75 7.52
N VAL A 258 1.97 -21.86 8.09
CA VAL A 258 1.18 -23.09 8.31
C VAL A 258 -0.07 -22.83 9.14
N ARG A 259 0.01 -21.99 10.18
CA ARG A 259 -1.14 -21.63 11.02
C ARG A 259 -2.23 -20.85 10.26
N ARG A 260 -1.88 -20.21 9.14
CA ARG A 260 -2.80 -19.43 8.30
C ARG A 260 -3.11 -20.10 6.95
N ILE A 261 -2.62 -21.33 6.74
CA ILE A 261 -2.79 -22.03 5.45
C ILE A 261 -4.26 -22.30 5.13
N GLY A 262 -5.07 -22.68 6.13
CA GLY A 262 -6.50 -22.96 5.95
C GLY A 262 -7.25 -21.74 5.40
N PRO A 263 -7.23 -20.57 6.07
CA PRO A 263 -7.79 -19.33 5.53
C PRO A 263 -7.23 -18.96 4.15
N ALA A 264 -5.92 -19.12 3.93
CA ALA A 264 -5.33 -18.82 2.63
C ALA A 264 -5.86 -19.74 1.51
N LEU A 265 -6.06 -21.03 1.79
CA LEU A 265 -6.64 -21.98 0.84
C LEU A 265 -8.11 -21.68 0.56
N ALA A 266 -8.88 -21.30 1.58
CA ALA A 266 -10.30 -20.92 1.42
C ALA A 266 -10.45 -19.67 0.52
N CYS A 267 -9.50 -18.73 0.56
CA CYS A 267 -9.49 -17.52 -0.25
C CYS A 267 -8.66 -17.65 -1.55
N ARG A 268 -8.19 -18.87 -1.88
CA ARG A 268 -7.33 -19.08 -3.03
C ARG A 268 -8.06 -18.85 -4.34
N ARG A 269 -7.50 -17.94 -5.16
CA ARG A 269 -7.88 -17.69 -6.55
C ARG A 269 -6.63 -17.59 -7.40
N ARG A 270 -6.50 -18.43 -8.42
CA ARG A 270 -5.34 -18.37 -9.32
C ARG A 270 -5.42 -17.14 -10.21
N LEU A 271 -4.27 -16.51 -10.45
CA LEU A 271 -4.17 -15.39 -11.39
C LEU A 271 -4.45 -15.84 -12.82
N PRO A 272 -5.01 -14.94 -13.64
CA PRO A 272 -5.04 -15.13 -15.10
C PRO A 272 -3.63 -15.36 -15.65
N PRO A 273 -3.47 -16.16 -16.72
CA PRO A 273 -2.15 -16.48 -17.27
C PRO A 273 -1.28 -15.25 -17.62
N ALA A 274 -1.88 -14.20 -18.15
CA ALA A 274 -1.18 -12.96 -18.48
C ALA A 274 -0.61 -12.26 -17.23
N VAL A 275 -1.37 -12.19 -16.15
CA VAL A 275 -0.91 -11.59 -14.88
C VAL A 275 0.16 -12.45 -14.22
N GLU A 276 0.00 -13.79 -14.25
CA GLU A 276 1.04 -14.72 -13.79
C GLU A 276 2.35 -14.56 -14.57
N ALA A 277 2.28 -14.41 -15.89
CA ALA A 277 3.45 -14.17 -16.75
C ALA A 277 4.14 -12.84 -16.39
N ALA A 278 3.37 -11.78 -16.10
CA ALA A 278 3.90 -10.51 -15.67
C ALA A 278 4.65 -10.61 -14.32
N PHE A 279 4.09 -11.34 -13.34
CA PHE A 279 4.80 -11.63 -12.09
C PHE A 279 6.08 -12.45 -12.32
N ALA A 280 6.03 -13.43 -13.22
CA ALA A 280 7.22 -14.24 -13.55
C ALA A 280 8.33 -13.39 -14.17
N ALA A 281 7.99 -12.44 -15.05
CA ALA A 281 8.95 -11.49 -15.62
C ALA A 281 9.63 -10.61 -14.56
N LEU A 282 8.89 -10.19 -13.52
CA LEU A 282 9.44 -9.40 -12.39
C LEU A 282 10.37 -10.22 -11.48
N GLU A 283 10.25 -11.54 -11.46
CA GLU A 283 11.04 -12.45 -10.63
C GLU A 283 12.30 -12.98 -11.34
N THR A 284 12.44 -12.73 -12.64
CA THR A 284 13.64 -13.09 -13.41
C THR A 284 14.70 -12.01 -13.17
N PRO A 285 15.91 -12.36 -12.68
CA PRO A 285 17.01 -11.41 -12.62
C PRO A 285 17.33 -10.92 -14.04
N GLY A 286 17.35 -9.61 -14.24
CA GLY A 286 17.86 -9.00 -15.46
C GLY A 286 19.38 -9.02 -15.50
#